data_49676455f6798a2808dafee460bf7474
#
_entry.id   49676455f6798a2808dafee460bf7474
#
_cell.length_a   1.000
_cell.length_b   1.000
_cell.length_c   1.000
_cell.angle_alpha   90.00
_cell.angle_beta   90.00
_cell.angle_gamma   90.00
#
_symmetry.space_group_name_H-M   'P 1'
#
loop_
_entity.id
_entity.type
_entity.pdbx_description
1 polymer ?
#
loop_
_entity_poly.entity_id
_entity_poly.type
_entity_poly.pdbx_seq_one_letter_code
_entity_poly.pdbx_strand_id
1 'polypeptide(L)'
;MNRQNKRRPNNSLLYGLQQIIHYTMELPNDPMMLFSTVNMYLRDRYESLDELCADLDVDRAELEEKLKAIGFEYSAENNKFW
;
A
#
# COMPACT_ATOMS: atom_id res chain seq x y z
N MET A 1 11.66 17.96 6.95
CA MET A 1 11.10 17.54 6.76
C MET A 1 10.66 17.30 6.84
N ASN A 2 10.85 17.62 6.75
CA ASN A 2 10.08 17.06 6.60
C ASN A 2 9.80 16.70 6.62
N ARG A 3 10.07 16.24 6.35
CA ARG A 3 9.59 15.69 6.08
C ARG A 3 9.63 15.30 6.15
N GLN A 4 10.16 15.42 5.97
CA GLN A 4 10.00 14.87 5.74
C GLN A 4 10.04 14.43 5.89
N ASN A 5 10.67 14.51 5.84
CA ASN A 5 10.38 13.97 5.78
C ASN A 5 10.37 13.56 6.05
N LYS A 6 10.97 13.40 6.01
CA LYS A 6 10.73 12.85 5.92
C LYS A 6 10.91 12.26 6.03
N ARG A 7 11.49 12.15 5.80
CA ARG A 7 11.54 11.42 5.58
C ARG A 7 12.07 10.86 5.73
N ARG A 8 12.82 11.04 5.68
CA ARG A 8 13.23 10.40 5.70
C ARG A 8 13.95 10.17 5.96
N PRO A 9 14.52 10.44 6.24
CA PRO A 9 15.06 10.08 6.40
C PRO A 9 15.59 9.68 6.53
N ASN A 10 16.41 9.84 6.37
CA ASN A 10 16.65 9.36 6.37
C ASN A 10 17.11 8.83 6.65
N ASN A 11 17.78 8.71 6.63
CA ASN A 11 18.04 8.10 6.84
C ASN A 11 18.52 7.45 6.89
N SER A 12 18.82 7.22 6.57
CA SER A 12 19.20 6.63 6.66
C SER A 12 19.68 5.96 7.08
N LEU A 13 20.31 5.80 7.25
CA LEU A 13 20.68 5.09 7.61
C LEU A 13 20.64 4.40 8.02
N LEU A 14 21.05 4.37 8.38
CA LEU A 14 20.69 3.56 8.63
C LEU A 14 20.37 2.80 8.24
N TYR A 15 20.75 2.74 7.43
CA TYR A 15 20.21 2.17 6.81
C TYR A 15 20.42 0.89 6.28
N GLY A 16 21.37 0.16 5.84
CA GLY A 16 21.43 -1.18 5.33
C GLY A 16 20.33 -2.03 5.86
N LEU A 17 20.04 -1.79 7.03
CA LEU A 17 18.96 -2.49 7.69
C LEU A 17 17.61 -2.20 7.09
N GLN A 18 17.54 -1.12 6.39
CA GLN A 18 16.28 -0.70 5.83
C GLN A 18 15.79 -1.59 4.73
N GLN A 19 16.68 -2.36 4.19
CA GLN A 19 16.27 -3.28 3.14
C GLN A 19 15.32 -4.33 3.64
N ILE A 20 15.46 -4.67 4.89
CA ILE A 20 14.59 -5.65 5.48
C ILE A 20 13.18 -5.11 5.58
N ILE A 21 13.09 -3.83 5.88
CA ILE A 21 11.80 -3.19 6.00
C ILE A 21 11.05 -3.23 4.69
N HIS A 22 11.78 -3.23 3.62
CA HIS A 22 11.22 -3.32 2.30
C HIS A 22 10.21 -4.44 2.15
N TYR A 23 10.54 -5.58 2.72
CA TYR A 23 9.71 -6.76 2.55
C TYR A 23 8.37 -6.62 3.21
N THR A 24 8.29 -5.80 4.22
CA THR A 24 7.03 -5.65 4.93
C THR A 24 5.99 -4.91 4.11
N MET A 25 6.42 -4.30 3.00
CA MET A 25 5.51 -3.55 2.15
C MET A 25 5.00 -4.34 0.97
N GLU A 26 5.40 -5.59 0.86
CA GLU A 26 4.92 -6.40 -0.23
C GLU A 26 3.48 -6.84 0.01
N LEU A 27 2.72 -6.92 -1.06
CA LEU A 27 1.34 -7.32 -0.97
C LEU A 27 1.23 -8.84 -1.13
N PRO A 28 0.35 -9.47 -0.34
CA PRO A 28 0.15 -10.92 -0.48
C PRO A 28 -0.54 -11.28 -1.78
N ASN A 29 -0.35 -12.51 -2.23
CA ASN A 29 -1.02 -13.00 -3.43
C ASN A 29 -2.41 -13.52 -3.15
N ASP A 30 -2.65 -14.00 -1.95
CA ASP A 30 -3.96 -14.52 -1.60
C ASP A 30 -4.99 -13.39 -1.63
N PRO A 31 -6.08 -13.53 -2.39
CA PRO A 31 -7.03 -12.41 -2.56
C PRO A 31 -7.62 -11.89 -1.26
N MET A 32 -7.97 -12.76 -0.33
CA MET A 32 -8.55 -12.29 0.93
C MET A 32 -7.52 -11.58 1.79
N MET A 33 -6.30 -12.10 1.82
CA MET A 33 -5.23 -11.42 2.54
C MET A 33 -4.88 -10.10 1.85
N LEU A 34 -4.91 -10.10 0.53
CA LEU A 34 -4.67 -8.89 -0.22
C LEU A 34 -5.71 -7.82 0.13
N PHE A 35 -6.97 -8.22 0.16
CA PHE A 35 -8.06 -7.33 0.53
C PHE A 35 -7.81 -6.71 1.91
N SER A 36 -7.50 -7.53 2.89
CA SER A 36 -7.28 -7.05 4.25
C SER A 36 -6.07 -6.13 4.34
N THR A 37 -4.99 -6.52 3.68
CA THR A 37 -3.75 -5.76 3.72
C THR A 37 -3.91 -4.40 3.04
N VAL A 38 -4.53 -4.39 1.87
CA VAL A 38 -4.73 -3.14 1.14
C VAL A 38 -5.61 -2.19 1.94
N ASN A 39 -6.70 -2.70 2.52
CA ASN A 39 -7.56 -1.85 3.31
C ASN A 39 -6.86 -1.31 4.55
N MET A 40 -5.99 -2.10 5.16
CA MET A 40 -5.22 -1.64 6.29
C MET A 40 -4.31 -0.48 5.90
N TYR A 41 -3.63 -0.62 4.75
CA TYR A 41 -2.76 0.44 4.27
C TYR A 41 -3.53 1.70 3.91
N LEU A 42 -4.70 1.54 3.28
CA LEU A 42 -5.53 2.70 2.94
C LEU A 42 -6.02 3.42 4.20
N ARG A 43 -6.27 2.66 5.25
CA ARG A 43 -6.71 3.26 6.51
C ARG A 43 -5.57 3.99 7.22
N ASP A 44 -4.38 3.38 7.21
CA ASP A 44 -3.29 3.83 8.06
C ASP A 44 -2.20 4.63 7.35
N ARG A 45 -2.02 4.46 6.04
CA ARG A 45 -0.84 5.00 5.37
C ARG A 45 -1.13 5.86 4.15
N TYR A 46 -2.17 5.56 3.39
CA TYR A 46 -2.41 6.23 2.11
C TYR A 46 -3.79 6.83 2.07
N GLU A 47 -3.88 7.99 1.44
CA GLU A 47 -5.15 8.70 1.36
C GLU A 47 -5.95 8.33 0.13
N SER A 48 -5.38 7.54 -0.76
CA SER A 48 -6.06 7.10 -1.96
C SER A 48 -5.41 5.84 -2.49
N LEU A 49 -6.16 5.14 -3.35
CA LEU A 49 -5.63 3.95 -3.99
C LEU A 49 -4.48 4.30 -4.93
N ASP A 50 -4.57 5.46 -5.58
CA ASP A 50 -3.49 5.91 -6.45
C ASP A 50 -2.20 6.08 -5.68
N GLU A 51 -2.27 6.66 -4.49
CA GLU A 51 -1.09 6.82 -3.66
C GLU A 51 -0.47 5.49 -3.27
N LEU A 52 -1.33 4.56 -2.87
CA LEU A 52 -0.87 3.24 -2.49
C LEU A 52 -0.15 2.57 -3.65
N CYS A 53 -0.77 2.58 -4.81
CA CYS A 53 -0.21 1.90 -5.97
C CYS A 53 1.09 2.55 -6.44
N ALA A 54 1.16 3.86 -6.36
CA ALA A 54 2.38 4.56 -6.76
C ALA A 54 3.53 4.24 -5.83
N ASP A 55 3.25 4.24 -4.53
CA ASP A 55 4.30 4.01 -3.55
C ASP A 55 4.79 2.57 -3.52
N LEU A 56 3.89 1.62 -3.70
CA LEU A 56 4.24 0.21 -3.69
C LEU A 56 4.58 -0.34 -5.07
N ASP A 57 4.52 0.52 -6.09
CA ASP A 57 4.82 0.13 -7.46
C ASP A 57 3.91 -1.01 -7.92
N VAL A 58 2.63 -0.83 -7.74
CA VAL A 58 1.61 -1.81 -8.08
C VAL A 58 0.71 -1.25 -9.17
N ASP A 59 0.37 -2.07 -10.14
CA ASP A 59 -0.57 -1.69 -11.19
C ASP A 59 -1.97 -1.64 -10.61
N ARG A 60 -2.57 -0.46 -10.61
CA ARG A 60 -3.88 -0.28 -10.01
C ARG A 60 -4.95 -1.14 -10.68
N ALA A 61 -4.94 -1.20 -12.00
CA ALA A 61 -5.96 -1.98 -12.71
C ALA A 61 -5.87 -3.45 -12.35
N GLU A 62 -4.65 -3.94 -12.21
CA GLU A 62 -4.44 -5.33 -11.86
C GLU A 62 -4.91 -5.61 -10.46
N LEU A 63 -4.62 -4.70 -9.54
CA LEU A 63 -5.05 -4.84 -8.16
C LEU A 63 -6.57 -4.84 -8.05
N GLU A 64 -7.19 -3.88 -8.74
CA GLU A 64 -8.65 -3.79 -8.72
C GLU A 64 -9.30 -5.05 -9.29
N GLU A 65 -8.70 -5.60 -10.33
CA GLU A 65 -9.25 -6.79 -10.96
C GLU A 65 -9.18 -7.99 -10.02
N LYS A 66 -8.07 -8.12 -9.32
CA LYS A 66 -7.91 -9.22 -8.37
C LYS A 66 -8.95 -9.17 -7.28
N LEU A 67 -9.22 -7.98 -6.76
CA LEU A 67 -10.18 -7.84 -5.68
C LEU A 67 -11.60 -7.91 -6.18
N LYS A 68 -11.84 -7.47 -7.40
CA LYS A 68 -13.16 -7.59 -7.98
C LYS A 68 -13.55 -9.05 -8.16
N ALA A 69 -12.56 -9.89 -8.44
CA ALA A 69 -12.80 -11.32 -8.63
C ALA A 69 -13.39 -11.98 -7.38
N ILE A 70 -13.15 -11.40 -6.21
CA ILE A 70 -13.71 -11.93 -4.96
C ILE A 70 -14.82 -11.02 -4.42
N GLY A 71 -15.29 -10.09 -5.25
CA GLY A 71 -16.50 -9.33 -4.92
C GLY A 71 -16.29 -7.97 -4.30
N PHE A 72 -15.06 -7.42 -4.36
CA PHE A 72 -14.80 -6.12 -3.75
C PHE A 72 -14.39 -5.09 -4.78
N GLU A 73 -14.90 -3.88 -4.61
CA GLU A 73 -14.55 -2.75 -5.47
C GLU A 73 -14.10 -1.57 -4.61
N TYR A 74 -13.23 -0.75 -5.19
CA TYR A 74 -12.70 0.39 -4.46
C TYR A 74 -13.73 1.51 -4.38
N SER A 75 -13.94 2.03 -3.20
CA SER A 75 -14.76 3.20 -2.96
C SER A 75 -13.84 4.38 -2.67
N ALA A 76 -13.77 5.32 -3.61
CA ALA A 76 -12.93 6.49 -3.41
C ALA A 76 -13.48 7.36 -2.27
N GLU A 77 -14.78 7.38 -2.13
CA GLU A 77 -15.41 8.17 -1.08
C GLU A 77 -15.02 7.70 0.30
N ASN A 78 -14.91 6.39 0.47
CA ASN A 78 -14.58 5.81 1.77
C ASN A 78 -13.13 5.36 1.87
N ASN A 79 -12.40 5.46 0.77
CA ASN A 79 -11.00 5.07 0.68
C ASN A 79 -10.78 3.65 1.14
N LYS A 80 -11.57 2.74 0.60
CA LYS A 80 -11.42 1.34 0.93
C LYS A 80 -12.13 0.48 -0.10
N PHE A 81 -11.77 -0.80 -0.12
CA PHE A 81 -12.50 -1.80 -0.88
C PHE A 81 -13.61 -2.35 0.00
N TRP A 82 -14.80 -2.56 -0.62
CA TRP A 82 -15.90 -3.15 0.13
C TRP A 82 -16.92 -3.84 -0.79
#